data_5159599d950f94aa2b161739977d86f1
#
_entry.id   5159599d950f94aa2b161739977d86f1
#
_cell.length_a   1.000
_cell.length_b   1.000
_cell.length_c   1.000
_cell.angle_alpha   90.00
_cell.angle_beta   90.00
_cell.angle_gamma   90.00
#
_symmetry.space_group_name_H-M   'P 1'
#
loop_
_entity.id
_entity.type
_entity.pdbx_description
1 polymer ?
#
loop_
_entity_poly.entity_id
_entity_poly.type
_entity_poly.pdbx_seq_one_letter_code
_entity_poly.pdbx_strand_id
1 'polypeptide(L)'
;PTQAGLKDNIKYIKPSTSQLEGEYTISSVEMQFEQITMKQLFAYLHKVENPANVIWVDRLSIRKHEKKSGHVDVTLQISTLESA
;
A
#
# COMPACT_ATOMS: atom_id res chain seq x y z
N PRO A 1 -11.23 -11.35 -10.07
CA PRO A 1 -10.09 -11.90 -9.41
C PRO A 1 -9.48 -10.94 -8.42
N THR A 2 -9.04 -11.51 -7.40
CA THR A 2 -8.38 -10.77 -6.38
C THR A 2 -7.08 -10.21 -6.94
N GLN A 3 -6.81 -8.99 -6.64
CA GLN A 3 -5.63 -8.33 -7.11
C GLN A 3 -4.42 -8.95 -6.44
N ALA A 4 -3.64 -9.70 -7.21
CA ALA A 4 -2.46 -10.36 -6.70
C ALA A 4 -2.75 -11.32 -5.54
N GLY A 5 -4.00 -11.69 -5.33
CA GLY A 5 -4.38 -12.62 -4.28
C GLY A 5 -4.21 -12.09 -2.87
N LEU A 6 -4.30 -10.78 -2.69
CA LEU A 6 -4.00 -10.18 -1.38
C LEU A 6 -5.22 -9.87 -0.53
N LYS A 7 -6.42 -10.03 -1.07
CA LYS A 7 -7.61 -9.59 -0.35
C LYS A 7 -7.72 -10.22 1.03
N ASP A 8 -7.43 -11.51 1.14
CA ASP A 8 -7.55 -12.21 2.42
C ASP A 8 -6.35 -12.03 3.32
N ASN A 9 -5.33 -11.34 2.85
CA ASN A 9 -4.11 -11.16 3.61
C ASN A 9 -3.97 -9.75 4.18
N ILE A 10 -4.97 -8.91 3.97
CA ILE A 10 -4.95 -7.55 4.50
C ILE A 10 -5.37 -7.59 5.96
N LYS A 11 -4.50 -7.12 6.83
CA LYS A 11 -4.80 -7.07 8.25
C LYS A 11 -5.57 -5.82 8.61
N TYR A 12 -5.21 -4.68 8.03
CA TYR A 12 -5.96 -3.45 8.23
C TYR A 12 -5.69 -2.48 7.10
N ILE A 13 -6.60 -1.53 6.94
CA ILE A 13 -6.45 -0.41 6.02
C ILE A 13 -6.91 0.82 6.79
N LYS A 14 -6.04 1.84 6.85
CA LYS A 14 -6.34 3.07 7.56
C LYS A 14 -6.17 4.25 6.64
N PRO A 15 -7.25 4.80 6.09
CA PRO A 15 -7.16 5.99 5.24
C PRO A 15 -7.06 7.24 6.10
N SER A 16 -6.44 8.26 5.54
CA SER A 16 -6.38 9.57 6.18
C SER A 16 -6.19 10.63 5.11
N THR A 17 -6.50 11.87 5.46
CA THR A 17 -6.30 12.99 4.56
C THR A 17 -5.65 14.11 5.31
N SER A 18 -4.86 14.90 4.60
CA SER A 18 -4.32 16.13 5.16
C SER A 18 -4.43 17.21 4.11
N GLN A 19 -4.60 18.43 4.58
CA GLN A 19 -4.74 19.58 3.72
C GLN A 19 -3.37 20.14 3.42
N LEU A 20 -3.08 20.30 2.15
CA LEU A 20 -1.90 21.00 1.74
C LEU A 20 -2.28 22.43 1.45
N GLU A 21 -1.30 23.29 1.42
CA GLU A 21 -1.55 24.69 1.17
C GLU A 21 -2.32 24.89 -0.13
N GLY A 22 -3.31 25.78 -0.13
CA GLY A 22 -4.11 26.06 -1.30
C GLY A 22 -5.20 25.03 -1.49
N GLU A 23 -5.37 24.58 -2.73
CA GLU A 23 -6.48 23.73 -3.09
C GLU A 23 -6.12 22.25 -3.14
N TYR A 24 -5.00 21.88 -2.54
CA TYR A 24 -4.51 20.53 -2.66
C TYR A 24 -4.74 19.74 -1.38
N THR A 25 -5.04 18.49 -1.56
CA THR A 25 -5.23 17.54 -0.48
C THR A 25 -4.33 16.34 -0.71
N ILE A 26 -3.75 15.85 0.37
CA ILE A 26 -3.00 14.60 0.32
C ILE A 26 -3.86 13.53 0.94
N SER A 27 -4.16 12.51 0.16
CA SER A 27 -4.88 11.34 0.64
C SER A 27 -3.87 10.23 0.86
N SER A 28 -3.91 9.64 2.04
CA SER A 28 -2.95 8.61 2.41
C SER A 28 -3.69 7.38 2.87
N VAL A 29 -3.07 6.24 2.67
CA VAL A 29 -3.62 5.00 3.19
C VAL A 29 -2.47 4.17 3.73
N GLU A 30 -2.66 3.67 4.95
CA GLU A 30 -1.72 2.74 5.56
C GLU A 30 -2.34 1.36 5.54
N MET A 31 -1.61 0.37 5.06
CA MET A 31 -2.10 -0.98 4.97
C MET A 31 -1.09 -1.94 5.56
N GLN A 32 -1.58 -3.01 6.15
CA GLN A 32 -0.71 -4.09 6.58
C GLN A 32 -1.18 -5.38 5.95
N PHE A 33 -0.24 -6.07 5.32
CA PHE A 33 -0.47 -7.39 4.75
C PHE A 33 0.28 -8.41 5.58
N GLU A 34 -0.30 -9.59 5.72
CA GLU A 34 0.37 -10.69 6.40
C GLU A 34 0.47 -11.88 5.48
N GLN A 35 1.62 -12.55 5.56
CA GLN A 35 1.80 -13.86 4.93
C GLN A 35 1.63 -13.77 3.40
N ILE A 36 2.30 -12.81 2.79
CA ILE A 36 2.30 -12.68 1.33
C ILE A 36 3.69 -12.96 0.80
N THR A 37 3.76 -13.26 -0.49
CA THR A 37 5.05 -13.46 -1.14
C THR A 37 5.57 -12.14 -1.69
N MET A 38 6.88 -12.07 -1.94
CA MET A 38 7.44 -10.89 -2.58
C MET A 38 6.85 -10.67 -3.97
N LYS A 39 6.53 -11.77 -4.66
CA LYS A 39 5.89 -11.65 -5.97
C LYS A 39 4.54 -10.95 -5.87
N GLN A 40 3.76 -11.30 -4.85
CA GLN A 40 2.48 -10.65 -4.63
C GLN A 40 2.66 -9.16 -4.29
N LEU A 41 3.67 -8.85 -3.48
CA LEU A 41 3.94 -7.46 -3.14
C LEU A 41 4.30 -6.65 -4.37
N PHE A 42 5.20 -7.16 -5.20
CA PHE A 42 5.58 -6.46 -6.43
C PHE A 42 4.38 -6.26 -7.35
N ALA A 43 3.54 -7.29 -7.48
CA ALA A 43 2.36 -7.17 -8.32
C ALA A 43 1.42 -6.09 -7.80
N TYR A 44 1.26 -6.02 -6.48
CA TYR A 44 0.39 -5.01 -5.89
C TYR A 44 0.94 -3.59 -6.11
N LEU A 45 2.23 -3.40 -5.85
CA LEU A 45 2.84 -2.08 -6.04
C LEU A 45 2.76 -1.63 -7.48
N HIS A 46 2.95 -2.56 -8.40
CA HIS A 46 2.83 -2.23 -9.82
C HIS A 46 1.40 -1.82 -10.17
N LYS A 47 0.45 -2.45 -9.52
CA LYS A 47 -0.95 -2.19 -9.82
C LYS A 47 -1.43 -0.84 -9.32
N VAL A 48 -0.87 -0.35 -8.22
CA VAL A 48 -1.27 0.96 -7.71
C VAL A 48 -0.62 2.10 -8.47
N GLU A 49 0.40 1.80 -9.27
CA GLU A 49 1.00 2.81 -10.12
C GLU A 49 -0.01 3.31 -11.14
N ASN A 50 -0.08 4.61 -11.27
CA ASN A 50 -1.00 5.22 -12.23
C ASN A 50 -0.35 6.49 -12.76
N PRO A 51 0.05 6.50 -14.03
CA PRO A 51 0.74 7.68 -14.57
C PRO A 51 -0.12 8.95 -14.60
N ALA A 52 -1.43 8.80 -14.47
CA ALA A 52 -2.31 9.96 -14.44
C ALA A 52 -2.38 10.64 -13.07
N ASN A 53 -1.84 10.00 -12.04
CA ASN A 53 -1.91 10.52 -10.68
C ASN A 53 -0.52 10.67 -10.09
N VAL A 54 -0.41 11.60 -9.16
CA VAL A 54 0.83 11.76 -8.39
C VAL A 54 0.70 10.85 -7.17
N ILE A 55 1.47 9.79 -7.15
CA ILE A 55 1.42 8.77 -6.10
C ILE A 55 2.83 8.51 -5.62
N TRP A 56 3.00 8.42 -4.31
CA TRP A 56 4.31 8.04 -3.77
C TRP A 56 4.14 7.15 -2.55
N VAL A 57 5.21 6.43 -2.23
CA VAL A 57 5.24 5.56 -1.07
C VAL A 57 5.90 6.32 0.08
N ASP A 58 5.16 6.51 1.16
CA ASP A 58 5.69 7.17 2.36
C ASP A 58 6.50 6.22 3.20
N ARG A 59 6.07 4.97 3.26
CA ARG A 59 6.72 3.99 4.11
C ARG A 59 6.51 2.59 3.54
N LEU A 60 7.56 1.81 3.60
CA LEU A 60 7.47 0.41 3.23
C LEU A 60 8.34 -0.36 4.22
N SER A 61 7.71 -1.27 4.95
CA SER A 61 8.40 -2.11 5.91
C SER A 61 8.10 -3.56 5.59
N ILE A 62 9.13 -4.36 5.44
CA ILE A 62 9.00 -5.76 5.07
C ILE A 62 9.70 -6.60 6.11
N ARG A 63 9.01 -7.60 6.66
CA ARG A 63 9.59 -8.52 7.63
C ARG A 63 9.24 -9.94 7.22
N LYS A 64 10.14 -10.86 7.52
CA LYS A 64 9.85 -12.27 7.29
C LYS A 64 8.69 -12.71 8.15
N HIS A 65 7.80 -13.50 7.56
CA HIS A 65 6.73 -14.09 8.33
C HIS A 65 7.30 -15.22 9.18
N GLU A 66 6.94 -15.25 10.46
CA GLU A 66 7.56 -16.18 11.39
C GLU A 66 7.22 -17.62 11.11
N LYS A 67 6.00 -17.88 10.67
CA LYS A 67 5.49 -19.23 10.61
C LYS A 67 5.52 -19.85 9.22
N LYS A 68 5.63 -19.03 8.19
CA LYS A 68 5.57 -19.55 6.83
C LYS A 68 6.77 -19.08 6.03
N SER A 69 7.62 -20.04 5.69
CA SER A 69 8.82 -19.77 4.91
C SER A 69 8.46 -19.19 3.55
N GLY A 70 9.26 -18.24 3.09
CA GLY A 70 9.04 -17.63 1.77
C GLY A 70 7.96 -16.57 1.76
N HIS A 71 7.43 -16.21 2.92
CA HIS A 71 6.39 -15.19 3.03
C HIS A 71 6.84 -14.05 3.92
N VAL A 72 6.24 -12.91 3.72
CA VAL A 72 6.60 -11.70 4.45
C VAL A 72 5.35 -11.00 4.97
N ASP A 73 5.56 -10.17 5.98
CA ASP A 73 4.55 -9.25 6.48
C ASP A 73 4.98 -7.86 6.08
N VAL A 74 4.05 -7.08 5.57
CA VAL A 74 4.37 -5.79 4.96
C VAL A 74 3.49 -4.70 5.54
N THR A 75 4.11 -3.59 5.91
CA THR A 75 3.39 -2.36 6.23
C THR A 75 3.71 -1.37 5.13
N LEU A 76 2.68 -0.82 4.53
CA LEU A 76 2.80 0.06 3.37
C LEU A 76 1.96 1.30 3.58
N GLN A 77 2.57 2.46 3.41
CA GLN A 77 1.83 3.71 3.42
C GLN A 77 2.03 4.42 2.09
N ILE A 78 0.94 4.71 1.42
CA ILE A 78 0.93 5.33 0.11
C ILE A 78 0.16 6.63 0.20
N SER A 79 0.61 7.64 -0.52
CA SER A 79 -0.08 8.92 -0.58
C SER A 79 -0.30 9.34 -2.02
N THR A 80 -1.35 10.10 -2.22
CA THR A 80 -1.62 10.67 -3.53
C THR A 80 -2.00 12.14 -3.35
N LEU A 81 -1.60 12.95 -4.31
CA LEU A 81 -1.91 14.37 -4.30
C LEU A 81 -3.14 14.61 -5.15
N GLU A 82 -4.10 15.31 -4.60
CA GLU A 82 -5.35 15.60 -5.28
C GLU A 82 -5.63 17.09 -5.25
N SER A 83 -6.14 17.60 -6.35
CA SER A 83 -6.60 18.98 -6.38
C SER A 83 -8.06 19.02 -5.94
N ALA A 84 -8.41 20.10 -5.30
CA ALA A 84 -9.78 20.29 -4.83
C ALA A 84 -10.72 20.54 -6.00
#